data_144b26b805e83087c476e219d0d87467
#
_entry.id   144b26b805e83087c476e219d0d87467
#
_cell.length_a   1.000
_cell.length_b   1.000
_cell.length_c   1.000
_cell.angle_alpha   90.00
_cell.angle_beta   90.00
_cell.angle_gamma   90.00
#
_symmetry.space_group_name_H-M   'P 1'
#
loop_
_entity.id
_entity.type
_entity.pdbx_description
1 polymer ?
#
loop_
_entity_poly.entity_id
_entity_poly.type
_entity_poly.pdbx_seq_one_letter_code
_entity_poly.pdbx_strand_id
1 'polypeptide(L)'
;PTVGKKTTNTEKASDSNSIANSGSRDERNGKALDANNPFRTDAATTDTDPTANQTYTAPAADANLETLSNELKNLPNIIENNKKVQDMDTLGNALNVEKGSVKEINEFGGWKAVGDNGKFAIARKTEAGVFPIETVNTVWADSTKSYVTWVLEQSFNRDSDYMLFLSKVRTKASSTEEAYDNSTYVSTGQGNKIAKGVKGFDGIQKTFKAYSKEHGSKVIVSFKTGYTGDIDGTKAQYKVEVIINRNGQEEKLYNQTFTPEVSKTNTEMTVVKASDGKNSPQNFSTPGTPLPTKAELEAKIANNKPNGTGGTFKSKEIELPEGVTEYTVRISSADNLHLGMGYQSPYRHYALPVTGLDFNVDQDTGAIAKNLLSRIYDKLKATESADTDGKTNETKAAYLAELENIKTLVTSTDVKKTVEYKEALEAILSKQLALKVDKTVLKNAKEALNTLATEADPTTGKTADSAKTYNDAKTAAQEAIQAAQTVIDNTDATVAQVKEALNKVNEKKAALEAAKQALVEAVTPVGKEKALEAIQTASEAKIASIDKNAKLSDDEKAAAKAEVAKAAIAAVNAINEAKDQDGVDAAQTTGVKAIEAVTPVGKEKALEAIQTASE
;
A
#
# COMPACT_ATOMS: atom_id res chain seq x y z
N PRO A 1 3.06 -10.70 5.41
CA PRO A 1 4.09 -11.61 5.02
C PRO A 1 4.58 -12.42 6.14
N THR A 2 4.63 -13.61 5.97
CA THR A 2 4.98 -14.41 6.89
C THR A 2 6.24 -14.94 6.68
N VAL A 3 6.96 -15.14 7.61
CA VAL A 3 8.08 -15.64 7.48
C VAL A 3 8.01 -16.99 7.39
N GLY A 4 8.60 -17.53 6.77
CA GLY A 4 8.60 -18.82 6.65
C GLY A 4 9.04 -19.58 7.70
N LYS A 5 8.57 -20.57 8.05
CA LYS A 5 8.91 -21.24 8.99
C LYS A 5 9.60 -22.26 8.46
N LYS A 6 10.38 -22.71 8.87
CA LYS A 6 11.16 -23.54 8.49
C LYS A 6 10.67 -24.66 8.16
N THR A 7 10.71 -25.08 7.33
CA THR A 7 10.19 -26.14 7.06
C THR A 7 11.15 -26.94 6.64
N THR A 8 11.17 -27.87 6.80
CA THR A 8 12.04 -28.69 6.47
C THR A 8 12.06 -28.93 5.19
N ASN A 9 12.30 -28.88 4.62
CA ASN A 9 12.47 -29.02 3.44
C ASN A 9 12.46 -30.05 2.87
N THR A 10 12.40 -30.44 2.81
CA THR A 10 12.35 -31.25 2.35
C THR A 10 12.57 -31.62 1.42
N GLU A 11 12.73 -31.84 0.93
CA GLU A 11 12.93 -32.09 0.12
C GLU A 11 13.25 -32.93 -0.42
N LYS A 12 13.05 -33.45 -0.71
CA LYS A 12 13.29 -34.14 -1.15
C LYS A 12 14.03 -34.65 -1.51
N ALA A 13 14.07 -35.04 -1.50
CA ALA A 13 14.72 -35.37 -1.72
C ALA A 13 15.35 -36.06 -2.15
N SER A 14 15.64 -36.44 -2.19
CA SER A 14 16.23 -36.89 -2.46
C SER A 14 17.18 -37.43 -2.54
N ASP A 15 17.50 -37.76 -2.56
CA ASP A 15 18.42 -38.15 -2.45
C ASP A 15 19.51 -37.93 -2.51
N SER A 16 19.90 -37.79 -2.27
CA SER A 16 20.87 -37.46 -2.41
C SER A 16 21.83 -37.92 -2.39
N ASN A 17 21.84 -38.27 -2.23
CA ASN A 17 22.66 -38.37 -2.13
C ASN A 17 23.36 -38.71 -2.70
N SER A 18 23.14 -38.79 -3.07
CA SER A 18 23.73 -38.92 -3.53
C SER A 18 24.48 -38.48 -4.13
N ILE A 19 24.49 -38.14 -4.26
CA ILE A 19 25.19 -37.62 -4.89
C ILE A 19 26.19 -37.61 -4.73
N ALA A 20 26.34 -37.77 -4.27
CA ALA A 20 27.31 -37.67 -4.15
C ALA A 20 28.02 -38.37 -4.20
N ASN A 21 27.82 -38.83 -4.16
CA ASN A 21 28.52 -39.34 -4.15
C ASN A 21 28.86 -39.86 -4.92
N SER A 22 28.54 -39.78 -5.23
CA SER A 22 29.02 -40.08 -5.93
C SER A 22 29.62 -40.03 -6.55
N GLY A 23 29.50 -39.70 -6.55
CA GLY A 23 30.05 -39.63 -7.24
C GLY A 23 30.82 -39.71 -7.53
N SER A 24 30.98 -39.88 -7.37
CA SER A 24 31.76 -39.83 -7.80
C SER A 24 32.32 -40.46 -8.35
N ARG A 25 31.91 -40.94 -8.60
CA ARG A 25 32.36 -41.34 -9.16
C ARG A 25 32.65 -41.52 -10.18
N ASP A 26 32.17 -41.68 -10.64
CA ASP A 26 32.43 -41.69 -11.62
C ASP A 26 32.43 -40.94 -12.20
N GLU A 27 32.29 -40.42 -11.95
CA GLU A 27 32.43 -39.57 -12.56
C GLU A 27 33.30 -39.19 -12.97
N ARG A 28 33.91 -39.65 -12.39
CA ARG A 28 34.93 -39.32 -12.93
C ARG A 28 34.82 -39.04 -14.27
N ASN A 29 33.99 -39.36 -14.85
CA ASN A 29 33.76 -38.91 -16.07
C ASN A 29 32.43 -38.40 -16.02
N GLY A 30 32.15 -37.35 -15.52
CA GLY A 30 30.91 -36.65 -15.48
C GLY A 30 29.65 -37.47 -15.44
N LYS A 31 29.72 -38.68 -15.96
CA LYS A 31 28.56 -39.49 -16.00
C LYS A 31 28.21 -40.06 -14.69
N ALA A 32 29.19 -40.34 -13.91
CA ALA A 32 28.95 -40.78 -12.55
C ALA A 32 28.14 -39.74 -11.77
N LEU A 33 28.34 -38.49 -12.12
CA LEU A 33 27.58 -37.43 -11.48
C LEU A 33 26.11 -37.43 -11.88
N ASP A 34 25.83 -37.81 -13.11
CA ASP A 34 24.46 -37.88 -13.56
C ASP A 34 23.68 -38.93 -12.77
N ALA A 35 24.35 -40.05 -12.49
CA ALA A 35 23.76 -41.06 -11.64
C ALA A 35 23.52 -40.53 -10.24
N ASN A 36 24.31 -39.56 -9.81
CA ASN A 36 24.18 -38.98 -8.52
C ASN A 36 23.31 -37.73 -8.52
N ASN A 37 22.50 -37.58 -9.47
CA ASN A 37 21.65 -36.41 -9.64
C ASN A 37 21.87 -35.34 -8.56
N PRO A 38 22.65 -34.31 -8.82
CA PRO A 38 23.00 -33.31 -7.81
C PRO A 38 21.81 -32.55 -7.28
N PHE A 39 20.66 -32.62 -7.94
CA PHE A 39 19.48 -31.97 -7.49
C PHE A 39 18.60 -32.85 -6.65
N ARG A 40 18.98 -34.11 -6.50
CA ARG A 40 18.21 -34.93 -5.67
C ARG A 40 18.55 -34.54 -4.26
N THR A 41 17.60 -34.01 -3.56
CA THR A 41 17.85 -33.69 -2.18
C THR A 41 17.85 -34.97 -1.39
N ASP A 42 18.73 -35.03 -0.45
CA ASP A 42 18.78 -36.11 0.45
C ASP A 42 17.66 -35.91 1.44
N ALA A 43 16.74 -36.80 1.48
CA ALA A 43 15.59 -36.67 2.35
C ALA A 43 15.96 -36.53 3.82
N ALA A 44 17.09 -37.10 4.21
CA ALA A 44 17.54 -37.00 5.59
C ALA A 44 18.19 -35.65 5.90
N THR A 45 18.52 -34.87 4.87
CA THR A 45 19.23 -33.62 5.07
C THR A 45 18.24 -32.48 5.18
N THR A 46 18.19 -31.86 6.33
CA THR A 46 17.39 -30.68 6.54
C THR A 46 18.28 -29.47 6.55
N ASP A 47 17.98 -28.51 5.71
CA ASP A 47 18.68 -27.24 5.76
C ASP A 47 18.12 -26.44 6.94
N THR A 48 18.99 -26.13 7.87
CA THR A 48 18.61 -25.38 9.07
C THR A 48 18.66 -23.87 8.85
N ASP A 49 18.91 -23.41 7.65
CA ASP A 49 18.92 -22.00 7.33
C ASP A 49 17.48 -21.48 7.25
N PRO A 50 17.00 -20.72 8.23
CA PRO A 50 15.64 -20.20 8.19
C PRO A 50 15.42 -19.27 7.00
N THR A 51 16.48 -18.60 6.50
CA THR A 51 16.33 -17.69 5.35
C THR A 51 16.13 -18.43 4.04
N ALA A 52 16.62 -19.67 3.94
CA ALA A 52 16.38 -20.51 2.76
C ALA A 52 14.96 -21.07 2.73
N ASN A 53 14.28 -21.10 3.85
CA ASN A 53 13.01 -21.78 4.03
C ASN A 53 11.82 -20.83 4.23
N GLN A 54 11.97 -19.57 3.92
CA GLN A 54 10.91 -18.58 4.07
C GLN A 54 9.77 -18.85 3.09
N THR A 55 8.55 -18.82 3.59
CA THR A 55 7.34 -18.97 2.76
C THR A 55 6.33 -17.90 3.13
N TYR A 56 5.53 -17.54 2.16
CA TYR A 56 4.46 -16.57 2.30
C TYR A 56 3.13 -17.26 2.60
N THR A 57 2.41 -16.74 3.56
CA THR A 57 1.02 -17.14 3.81
C THR A 57 0.11 -15.99 3.42
N ALA A 58 -0.73 -16.20 2.43
CA ALA A 58 -1.67 -15.19 1.98
C ALA A 58 -2.72 -14.92 3.06
N PRO A 59 -3.21 -13.68 3.17
CA PRO A 59 -4.36 -13.38 4.02
C PRO A 59 -5.57 -14.21 3.60
N ALA A 60 -6.43 -14.55 4.55
CA ALA A 60 -7.65 -15.29 4.30
C ALA A 60 -8.49 -14.64 3.19
N ALA A 61 -9.28 -15.44 2.48
CA ALA A 61 -10.09 -14.94 1.36
C ALA A 61 -11.05 -13.82 1.76
N ASP A 62 -11.52 -13.84 3.02
CA ASP A 62 -12.43 -12.84 3.58
C ASP A 62 -11.71 -11.72 4.35
N ALA A 63 -10.40 -11.61 4.24
CA ALA A 63 -9.64 -10.56 4.91
C ALA A 63 -10.17 -9.18 4.53
N ASN A 64 -10.29 -8.31 5.53
CA ASN A 64 -10.81 -6.97 5.32
C ASN A 64 -9.75 -6.02 4.74
N LEU A 65 -10.19 -4.82 4.38
CA LEU A 65 -9.32 -3.81 3.78
C LEU A 65 -8.12 -3.48 4.67
N GLU A 66 -8.33 -3.33 5.97
CA GLU A 66 -7.26 -3.00 6.91
C GLU A 66 -6.20 -4.10 6.95
N THR A 67 -6.62 -5.36 7.04
CA THR A 67 -5.71 -6.50 7.04
C THR A 67 -4.90 -6.55 5.74
N LEU A 68 -5.56 -6.43 4.59
CA LEU A 68 -4.89 -6.45 3.29
C LEU A 68 -3.91 -5.29 3.14
N SER A 69 -4.32 -4.10 3.59
CA SER A 69 -3.46 -2.90 3.53
C SER A 69 -2.21 -3.07 4.39
N ASN A 70 -2.36 -3.58 5.61
CA ASN A 70 -1.23 -3.83 6.49
C ASN A 70 -0.31 -4.91 5.94
N GLU A 71 -0.86 -5.96 5.34
CA GLU A 71 -0.07 -7.00 4.70
C GLU A 71 0.80 -6.42 3.57
N LEU A 72 0.24 -5.57 2.73
CA LEU A 72 1.00 -4.94 1.66
C LEU A 72 2.03 -3.95 2.21
N LYS A 73 1.65 -3.11 3.17
CA LYS A 73 2.58 -2.15 3.79
C LYS A 73 3.79 -2.84 4.41
N ASN A 74 3.58 -3.99 5.03
CA ASN A 74 4.60 -4.73 5.75
C ASN A 74 5.31 -5.80 4.92
N LEU A 75 4.88 -6.00 3.68
CA LEU A 75 5.50 -6.97 2.79
C LEU A 75 6.94 -6.55 2.50
N PRO A 76 7.93 -7.42 2.76
CA PRO A 76 9.31 -7.11 2.38
C PRO A 76 9.42 -6.92 0.86
N ASN A 77 10.20 -5.95 0.43
CA ASN A 77 10.41 -5.73 -1.00
C ASN A 77 11.24 -6.85 -1.63
N ILE A 78 12.15 -7.40 -0.84
CA ILE A 78 13.06 -8.47 -1.23
C ILE A 78 13.10 -9.52 -0.13
N ILE A 79 13.08 -10.78 -0.52
CA ILE A 79 13.29 -11.91 0.37
C ILE A 79 14.73 -12.38 0.16
N GLU A 80 15.54 -12.20 1.18
CA GLU A 80 16.94 -12.62 1.15
C GLU A 80 17.04 -14.07 1.64
N ASN A 81 17.39 -14.97 0.74
CA ASN A 81 17.37 -16.41 1.02
C ASN A 81 18.71 -16.99 1.47
N ASN A 82 19.81 -16.26 1.29
CA ASN A 82 21.14 -16.81 1.50
C ASN A 82 21.89 -16.15 2.66
N LYS A 83 21.18 -15.76 3.70
CA LYS A 83 21.80 -15.00 4.79
C LYS A 83 22.67 -15.87 5.70
N LYS A 84 22.43 -17.16 5.76
CA LYS A 84 23.24 -18.03 6.62
C LYS A 84 24.70 -18.04 6.18
N VAL A 85 24.98 -18.12 4.88
CA VAL A 85 26.34 -18.09 4.39
C VAL A 85 26.98 -16.71 4.57
N GLN A 86 26.19 -15.67 4.71
CA GLN A 86 26.71 -14.32 4.99
C GLN A 86 27.33 -14.22 6.38
N ASP A 87 26.92 -15.06 7.30
CA ASP A 87 27.55 -15.19 8.63
C ASP A 87 28.74 -16.16 8.56
N MET A 88 29.56 -15.96 7.56
CA MET A 88 30.64 -16.89 7.20
C MET A 88 31.67 -17.06 8.31
N ASP A 89 31.95 -16.00 9.06
CA ASP A 89 32.96 -16.05 10.11
C ASP A 89 32.51 -16.94 11.28
N THR A 90 31.27 -16.82 11.69
CA THR A 90 30.72 -17.68 12.74
C THR A 90 30.73 -19.15 12.30
N LEU A 91 30.28 -19.42 11.09
CA LEU A 91 30.27 -20.78 10.55
C LEU A 91 31.69 -21.32 10.36
N GLY A 92 32.60 -20.48 9.86
CA GLY A 92 33.98 -20.85 9.61
C GLY A 92 34.76 -21.15 10.90
N ASN A 93 34.50 -20.38 11.95
CA ASN A 93 35.15 -20.59 13.24
C ASN A 93 34.90 -22.00 13.80
N ALA A 94 33.74 -22.58 13.52
CA ALA A 94 33.42 -23.94 13.97
C ALA A 94 34.21 -25.03 13.24
N LEU A 95 34.87 -24.70 12.13
CA LEU A 95 35.60 -25.67 11.32
C LEU A 95 37.07 -25.81 11.68
N ASN A 96 37.55 -25.01 12.62
CA ASN A 96 38.94 -25.06 13.08
C ASN A 96 39.97 -24.91 11.95
N VAL A 97 39.77 -23.90 11.12
CA VAL A 97 40.71 -23.57 10.05
C VAL A 97 41.79 -22.65 10.60
N GLU A 98 43.04 -23.00 10.44
CA GLU A 98 44.13 -22.15 10.89
C GLU A 98 44.28 -20.93 9.96
N LYS A 99 44.74 -19.82 10.52
CA LYS A 99 45.02 -18.63 9.70
C LYS A 99 45.98 -18.97 8.56
N GLY A 100 45.64 -18.51 7.37
CA GLY A 100 46.42 -18.76 6.18
C GLY A 100 46.29 -20.15 5.59
N SER A 101 45.36 -20.94 6.10
CA SER A 101 45.12 -22.31 5.64
C SER A 101 43.82 -22.42 4.86
N VAL A 102 43.77 -23.46 4.05
CA VAL A 102 42.61 -23.85 3.27
C VAL A 102 42.17 -25.24 3.72
N LYS A 103 40.89 -25.42 3.93
CA LYS A 103 40.30 -26.70 4.30
C LYS A 103 39.25 -27.11 3.30
N GLU A 104 39.37 -28.35 2.81
CA GLU A 104 38.37 -28.92 1.90
C GLU A 104 37.16 -29.38 2.71
N ILE A 105 35.98 -29.02 2.25
CA ILE A 105 34.71 -29.30 2.88
C ILE A 105 33.69 -29.76 1.84
N ASN A 106 32.62 -30.40 2.27
CA ASN A 106 31.55 -30.84 1.40
C ASN A 106 30.24 -30.11 1.61
N GLU A 107 30.17 -29.29 2.66
CA GLU A 107 28.97 -28.51 2.99
C GLU A 107 29.38 -27.25 3.73
N PHE A 108 28.69 -26.13 3.48
CA PHE A 108 28.88 -24.91 4.23
C PHE A 108 27.65 -24.02 4.07
N GLY A 109 27.03 -23.65 5.19
CA GLY A 109 25.86 -22.75 5.16
C GLY A 109 24.68 -23.27 4.36
N GLY A 110 24.52 -24.58 4.27
CA GLY A 110 23.48 -25.21 3.46
C GLY A 110 23.89 -25.49 2.02
N TRP A 111 24.99 -24.92 1.56
CA TRP A 111 25.55 -25.22 0.24
C TRP A 111 26.29 -26.53 0.28
N LYS A 112 26.06 -27.38 -0.70
CA LYS A 112 26.67 -28.69 -0.79
C LYS A 112 27.52 -28.77 -2.05
N ALA A 113 28.64 -29.48 -1.96
CA ALA A 113 29.52 -29.70 -3.08
C ALA A 113 28.82 -30.51 -4.16
N VAL A 114 29.10 -30.15 -5.42
CA VAL A 114 28.75 -30.94 -6.60
C VAL A 114 30.01 -31.21 -7.41
N GLY A 115 30.01 -32.30 -8.13
CA GLY A 115 31.15 -32.67 -8.97
C GLY A 115 31.83 -33.95 -8.49
N ASP A 116 32.89 -34.32 -9.18
CA ASP A 116 33.54 -35.60 -8.96
C ASP A 116 34.10 -35.81 -7.57
N ASN A 117 34.60 -34.75 -6.96
CA ASN A 117 35.22 -34.88 -5.64
C ASN A 117 34.26 -34.68 -4.49
N GLY A 118 33.09 -34.12 -4.73
CA GLY A 118 32.19 -33.74 -3.69
C GLY A 118 32.81 -32.77 -2.69
N LYS A 119 33.68 -31.90 -3.11
CA LYS A 119 34.43 -30.98 -2.26
C LYS A 119 34.47 -29.59 -2.84
N PHE A 120 34.49 -28.63 -1.94
CA PHE A 120 34.91 -27.26 -2.19
C PHE A 120 35.78 -26.84 -0.99
N ALA A 121 36.11 -25.58 -0.84
CA ALA A 121 37.09 -25.22 0.17
C ALA A 121 36.69 -23.92 0.91
N ILE A 122 37.11 -23.87 2.17
CA ILE A 122 37.10 -22.66 2.94
C ILE A 122 38.51 -22.29 3.33
N ALA A 123 38.83 -21.02 3.24
CA ALA A 123 40.15 -20.52 3.61
C ALA A 123 39.98 -19.44 4.70
N ARG A 124 40.97 -19.38 5.58
CA ARG A 124 40.99 -18.35 6.62
C ARG A 124 42.10 -17.35 6.31
N LYS A 125 41.73 -16.08 6.26
CA LYS A 125 42.65 -14.99 5.98
C LYS A 125 43.67 -14.79 7.10
N THR A 126 44.79 -14.21 6.73
CA THR A 126 45.77 -13.70 7.68
C THR A 126 45.45 -12.28 8.08
N GLU A 127 46.24 -11.73 9.00
CA GLU A 127 46.13 -10.30 9.35
C GLU A 127 46.45 -9.37 8.19
N ALA A 128 47.25 -9.87 7.25
CA ALA A 128 47.55 -9.17 6.00
C ALA A 128 46.29 -9.05 5.11
N GLY A 129 45.30 -9.89 5.35
CA GLY A 129 44.05 -9.87 4.63
C GLY A 129 44.05 -10.59 3.30
N VAL A 130 45.14 -10.51 2.56
CA VAL A 130 45.19 -11.01 1.19
C VAL A 130 45.89 -12.33 1.03
N PHE A 131 46.95 -12.55 1.76
CA PHE A 131 47.73 -13.78 1.58
C PHE A 131 47.36 -14.84 2.59
N PRO A 132 47.27 -16.09 2.18
CA PRO A 132 47.26 -16.61 0.79
C PRO A 132 45.85 -16.59 0.19
N ILE A 133 44.93 -15.99 0.84
CA ILE A 133 43.51 -16.25 0.68
C ILE A 133 42.89 -15.47 -0.44
N GLU A 134 43.26 -14.22 -0.59
CA GLU A 134 42.68 -13.37 -1.64
C GLU A 134 43.40 -13.57 -2.98
N THR A 135 44.18 -14.64 -3.08
CA THR A 135 44.72 -15.05 -4.33
C THR A 135 43.74 -15.96 -5.02
N VAL A 136 43.54 -15.74 -6.29
CA VAL A 136 42.63 -16.57 -7.05
C VAL A 136 43.29 -17.87 -7.42
N ASN A 137 44.56 -17.83 -7.64
CA ASN A 137 45.28 -18.98 -8.02
C ASN A 137 46.43 -19.20 -7.03
N THR A 138 46.20 -20.07 -6.10
CA THR A 138 47.22 -20.49 -5.18
C THR A 138 47.91 -21.67 -5.82
N VAL A 139 48.93 -21.40 -6.58
CA VAL A 139 49.71 -22.45 -7.20
C VAL A 139 50.80 -22.86 -6.25
N TRP A 140 50.76 -24.07 -5.80
CA TRP A 140 51.77 -24.60 -4.95
C TRP A 140 52.61 -25.61 -5.70
N ALA A 141 53.85 -25.25 -5.99
CA ALA A 141 54.78 -26.14 -6.60
C ALA A 141 55.62 -26.79 -5.52
N ASP A 142 55.68 -28.11 -5.51
CA ASP A 142 56.46 -28.83 -4.51
C ASP A 142 57.93 -28.45 -4.56
N SER A 143 58.45 -28.16 -5.73
CA SER A 143 59.86 -27.87 -5.91
C SER A 143 60.25 -26.48 -5.44
N THR A 144 59.35 -25.50 -5.58
CA THR A 144 59.66 -24.10 -5.29
C THR A 144 58.91 -23.56 -4.10
N LYS A 145 57.91 -24.28 -3.65
CA LYS A 145 57.10 -24.01 -2.46
C LYS A 145 56.14 -22.86 -2.57
N SER A 146 56.12 -22.05 -3.60
CA SER A 146 55.04 -21.10 -3.69
C SER A 146 55.08 -20.21 -4.89
N TYR A 147 53.95 -20.15 -5.55
CA TYR A 147 53.62 -19.11 -6.49
C TYR A 147 52.23 -18.66 -6.16
N VAL A 148 52.07 -17.38 -5.89
CA VAL A 148 50.78 -16.81 -5.54
C VAL A 148 50.48 -15.69 -6.50
N THR A 149 49.37 -15.79 -7.18
CA THR A 149 48.86 -14.74 -8.03
C THR A 149 47.61 -14.16 -7.40
N TRP A 150 47.33 -12.92 -7.69
CA TRP A 150 46.38 -12.13 -6.91
C TRP A 150 45.15 -11.76 -7.69
N VAL A 151 44.02 -11.63 -6.99
CA VAL A 151 42.87 -10.93 -7.50
C VAL A 151 42.88 -9.49 -7.01
N LEU A 152 42.02 -8.70 -7.56
CA LEU A 152 41.81 -7.34 -7.08
C LEU A 152 41.15 -7.39 -5.71
N GLU A 153 41.85 -6.96 -4.67
CA GLU A 153 41.38 -7.02 -3.30
C GLU A 153 40.07 -6.32 -3.08
N GLN A 154 39.86 -5.16 -3.70
CA GLN A 154 38.65 -4.39 -3.52
C GLN A 154 37.41 -5.10 -4.02
N SER A 155 37.57 -6.21 -4.73
CA SER A 155 36.40 -6.97 -5.17
C SER A 155 35.74 -7.75 -4.06
N PHE A 156 36.38 -7.87 -2.91
CA PHE A 156 35.89 -8.72 -1.81
C PHE A 156 35.72 -7.96 -0.51
N ASN A 157 34.89 -8.53 0.35
CA ASN A 157 34.75 -8.01 1.70
C ASN A 157 36.01 -8.28 2.51
N ARG A 158 36.65 -7.21 2.94
CA ARG A 158 37.92 -7.26 3.68
C ARG A 158 37.74 -7.50 5.18
N ASP A 159 36.54 -7.33 5.68
CA ASP A 159 36.26 -7.48 7.11
C ASP A 159 35.99 -8.92 7.53
N SER A 160 35.75 -9.80 6.56
CA SER A 160 35.53 -11.22 6.83
C SER A 160 36.86 -11.95 7.01
N ASP A 161 36.91 -12.85 7.97
CA ASP A 161 38.09 -13.72 8.19
C ASP A 161 38.14 -14.87 7.20
N TYR A 162 37.07 -15.21 6.56
CA TYR A 162 36.94 -16.39 5.73
C TYR A 162 36.54 -16.08 4.30
N MET A 163 36.89 -17.00 3.42
CA MET A 163 36.52 -16.97 2.01
C MET A 163 36.31 -18.40 1.53
N LEU A 164 35.30 -18.61 0.70
CA LEU A 164 35.08 -19.88 0.04
C LEU A 164 35.75 -19.90 -1.32
N PHE A 165 36.26 -21.07 -1.70
CA PHE A 165 36.62 -21.36 -3.07
C PHE A 165 35.66 -22.44 -3.59
N LEU A 166 34.83 -22.06 -4.54
CA LEU A 166 33.73 -22.92 -4.99
C LEU A 166 34.17 -24.01 -5.95
N SER A 167 35.35 -23.88 -6.50
CA SER A 167 35.91 -24.84 -7.45
C SER A 167 37.36 -25.13 -7.13
N LYS A 168 37.79 -26.34 -7.45
CA LYS A 168 39.18 -26.76 -7.35
C LYS A 168 39.46 -27.67 -8.50
N VAL A 169 40.45 -27.32 -9.27
CA VAL A 169 40.89 -28.12 -10.43
C VAL A 169 42.35 -28.46 -10.31
N ARG A 170 42.73 -29.57 -10.89
CA ARG A 170 44.08 -30.08 -10.84
C ARG A 170 44.68 -30.34 -12.20
N THR A 171 43.91 -30.18 -13.24
CA THR A 171 44.33 -30.53 -14.57
C THR A 171 44.14 -29.37 -15.51
N LYS A 172 44.97 -29.36 -16.54
CA LYS A 172 44.78 -28.50 -17.67
C LYS A 172 43.54 -28.97 -18.43
N ALA A 173 42.75 -28.05 -18.92
CA ALA A 173 41.66 -28.39 -19.81
C ALA A 173 42.18 -29.11 -21.06
N SER A 174 41.45 -30.12 -21.47
CA SER A 174 41.73 -30.86 -22.67
C SER A 174 40.88 -30.34 -23.83
N SER A 175 41.39 -30.54 -25.04
CA SER A 175 40.58 -30.25 -26.22
C SER A 175 39.54 -31.36 -26.50
N THR A 176 39.64 -32.46 -25.77
CA THR A 176 38.72 -33.60 -25.88
C THR A 176 38.22 -33.98 -24.48
N GLU A 177 37.05 -34.57 -24.41
CA GLU A 177 36.50 -35.04 -23.15
C GLU A 177 37.05 -36.42 -22.79
N GLU A 178 38.31 -36.48 -22.46
CA GLU A 178 38.94 -37.70 -21.98
C GLU A 178 38.56 -37.95 -20.51
N ALA A 179 38.57 -39.21 -20.14
CA ALA A 179 38.38 -39.58 -18.74
C ALA A 179 39.51 -39.03 -17.88
N TYR A 180 39.18 -38.52 -16.73
CA TYR A 180 40.14 -37.98 -15.78
C TYR A 180 40.95 -39.12 -15.15
N ASP A 181 42.29 -39.02 -15.23
CA ASP A 181 43.18 -39.96 -14.61
C ASP A 181 44.32 -39.19 -13.93
N ASN A 182 44.30 -39.08 -12.64
CA ASN A 182 45.31 -38.37 -11.87
C ASN A 182 46.55 -39.19 -11.58
N SER A 183 46.58 -40.42 -12.00
CA SER A 183 47.75 -41.26 -11.87
C SER A 183 48.69 -41.19 -13.09
N THR A 184 48.17 -40.70 -14.20
CA THR A 184 48.88 -40.57 -15.43
C THR A 184 49.09 -39.12 -15.80
N TYR A 185 50.33 -38.73 -16.01
CA TYR A 185 50.70 -37.38 -16.34
C TYR A 185 51.34 -37.26 -17.70
N VAL A 186 51.01 -36.17 -18.36
CA VAL A 186 51.55 -35.85 -19.68
C VAL A 186 52.55 -34.70 -19.54
N SER A 187 53.68 -34.82 -20.18
CA SER A 187 54.68 -33.74 -20.21
C SER A 187 54.16 -32.57 -21.05
N THR A 188 54.33 -31.34 -20.55
CA THR A 188 53.97 -30.13 -21.28
C THR A 188 55.09 -29.64 -22.20
N GLY A 189 56.22 -30.30 -22.22
CA GLY A 189 57.36 -29.83 -22.94
C GLY A 189 58.25 -28.82 -22.23
N GLN A 190 57.80 -28.38 -21.07
CA GLN A 190 58.50 -27.40 -20.21
C GLN A 190 58.99 -28.03 -18.91
N GLY A 191 59.07 -29.33 -18.88
CA GLY A 191 59.49 -30.08 -17.71
C GLY A 191 58.38 -30.27 -16.68
N ASN A 192 57.17 -29.75 -16.91
CA ASN A 192 56.01 -29.88 -16.04
C ASN A 192 55.09 -31.00 -16.52
N LYS A 193 54.34 -31.54 -15.62
CA LYS A 193 53.40 -32.62 -15.90
C LYS A 193 51.99 -32.19 -15.53
N ILE A 194 51.07 -32.58 -16.35
CA ILE A 194 49.63 -32.36 -16.07
C ILE A 194 48.95 -33.71 -16.01
N ALA A 195 47.88 -33.79 -15.27
CA ALA A 195 47.04 -34.97 -15.22
C ALA A 195 46.40 -35.21 -16.59
N LYS A 196 46.28 -36.47 -16.97
CA LYS A 196 45.66 -36.84 -18.23
C LYS A 196 44.16 -36.68 -18.14
N GLY A 197 43.59 -36.19 -19.21
CA GLY A 197 42.17 -36.01 -19.31
C GLY A 197 41.66 -34.80 -18.52
N VAL A 198 40.38 -34.71 -18.41
CA VAL A 198 39.73 -33.64 -17.67
C VAL A 198 39.02 -34.20 -16.45
N LYS A 199 39.10 -33.46 -15.39
CA LYS A 199 38.34 -33.76 -14.21
C LYS A 199 36.91 -33.24 -14.42
N GLY A 200 35.96 -33.92 -13.85
CA GLY A 200 34.59 -33.39 -13.82
C GLY A 200 34.54 -32.03 -13.14
N PHE A 201 33.49 -31.35 -13.31
CA PHE A 201 33.35 -30.02 -12.76
C PHE A 201 33.05 -30.05 -11.27
N ASP A 202 33.62 -29.09 -10.56
CA ASP A 202 33.37 -28.84 -9.16
C ASP A 202 32.50 -27.57 -9.03
N GLY A 203 31.83 -27.48 -7.91
CA GLY A 203 31.02 -26.34 -7.60
C GLY A 203 30.17 -26.61 -6.37
N ILE A 204 29.18 -25.79 -6.17
CA ILE A 204 28.25 -25.89 -5.05
C ILE A 204 26.82 -25.71 -5.52
N GLN A 205 25.87 -26.22 -4.72
CA GLN A 205 24.47 -25.97 -4.95
C GLN A 205 23.70 -25.88 -3.63
N LYS A 206 22.59 -25.20 -3.64
CA LYS A 206 21.67 -25.11 -2.52
C LYS A 206 20.25 -24.98 -3.03
N THR A 207 19.32 -25.59 -2.32
CA THR A 207 17.88 -25.50 -2.62
C THR A 207 17.22 -24.55 -1.66
N PHE A 208 16.39 -23.69 -2.21
CA PHE A 208 15.66 -22.66 -1.48
C PHE A 208 14.17 -22.83 -1.70
N LYS A 209 13.37 -22.49 -0.71
CA LYS A 209 11.93 -22.46 -0.88
C LYS A 209 11.54 -21.28 -1.76
N ALA A 210 10.63 -21.49 -2.68
CA ALA A 210 9.92 -20.40 -3.32
C ALA A 210 9.08 -19.70 -2.25
N TYR A 211 9.20 -18.39 -2.18
CA TYR A 211 8.48 -17.63 -1.15
C TYR A 211 6.97 -17.75 -1.33
N SER A 212 6.49 -17.69 -2.55
CA SER A 212 5.08 -17.89 -2.84
C SER A 212 4.90 -18.89 -3.99
N LYS A 213 4.37 -20.05 -3.67
CA LYS A 213 3.99 -21.05 -4.67
C LYS A 213 2.92 -20.51 -5.62
N GLU A 214 2.00 -19.71 -5.12
CA GLU A 214 0.81 -19.32 -5.88
C GLU A 214 1.05 -18.14 -6.82
N HIS A 215 2.02 -17.29 -6.52
CA HIS A 215 2.21 -16.06 -7.28
C HIS A 215 3.49 -16.06 -8.12
N GLY A 216 4.43 -16.93 -7.80
CA GLY A 216 5.75 -16.87 -8.41
C GLY A 216 6.55 -15.68 -7.89
N SER A 217 7.74 -15.52 -8.42
CA SER A 217 8.64 -14.44 -8.08
C SER A 217 9.73 -14.29 -9.13
N LYS A 218 10.65 -13.35 -8.93
CA LYS A 218 11.85 -13.22 -9.72
C LYS A 218 13.03 -13.42 -8.81
N VAL A 219 13.95 -14.30 -9.22
CA VAL A 219 15.15 -14.63 -8.46
C VAL A 219 16.34 -13.89 -9.04
N ILE A 220 17.17 -13.33 -8.17
CA ILE A 220 18.46 -12.75 -8.55
C ILE A 220 19.55 -13.43 -7.76
N VAL A 221 20.56 -13.90 -8.44
CA VAL A 221 21.79 -14.47 -7.86
C VAL A 221 22.92 -13.50 -8.11
N SER A 222 23.64 -13.11 -7.07
CA SER A 222 24.79 -12.24 -7.22
C SER A 222 25.91 -12.63 -6.27
N PHE A 223 27.13 -12.48 -6.71
CA PHE A 223 28.31 -12.68 -5.89
C PHE A 223 29.50 -11.98 -6.51
N LYS A 224 30.49 -11.69 -5.69
CA LYS A 224 31.79 -11.23 -6.17
C LYS A 224 32.73 -12.41 -6.28
N THR A 225 33.52 -12.39 -7.31
CA THR A 225 34.51 -13.45 -7.56
C THR A 225 35.70 -12.91 -8.35
N GLY A 226 36.57 -13.77 -8.70
CA GLY A 226 37.73 -13.40 -9.52
C GLY A 226 38.60 -14.57 -9.90
N TYR A 227 39.65 -14.29 -10.64
CA TYR A 227 40.73 -15.21 -10.88
C TYR A 227 41.95 -14.48 -11.40
N THR A 228 43.07 -15.12 -11.35
CA THR A 228 44.33 -14.60 -11.93
C THR A 228 44.45 -14.98 -13.40
N GLY A 229 45.41 -14.40 -14.05
CA GLY A 229 45.75 -14.81 -15.39
C GLY A 229 46.19 -16.26 -15.42
N ASP A 230 45.81 -16.96 -16.46
CA ASP A 230 46.16 -18.33 -16.66
C ASP A 230 47.56 -18.43 -17.30
N ILE A 231 48.43 -19.24 -16.71
CA ILE A 231 49.82 -19.36 -17.17
C ILE A 231 49.91 -19.99 -18.55
N ASP A 232 49.05 -20.93 -18.85
CA ASP A 232 49.07 -21.62 -20.12
C ASP A 232 48.03 -21.10 -21.12
N GLY A 233 47.34 -20.04 -20.79
CA GLY A 233 46.34 -19.41 -21.66
C GLY A 233 44.97 -20.07 -21.66
N THR A 234 44.75 -21.09 -20.85
CA THR A 234 43.45 -21.74 -20.74
C THR A 234 42.61 -21.01 -19.70
N LYS A 235 41.47 -20.51 -20.11
CA LYS A 235 40.61 -19.72 -19.24
C LYS A 235 39.51 -20.57 -18.63
N ALA A 236 39.36 -20.45 -17.34
CA ALA A 236 38.27 -21.10 -16.62
C ALA A 236 36.93 -20.51 -17.04
N GLN A 237 35.97 -21.37 -17.23
CA GLN A 237 34.59 -20.97 -17.45
C GLN A 237 33.72 -21.62 -16.38
N TYR A 238 32.85 -20.80 -15.80
CA TYR A 238 31.94 -21.21 -14.78
C TYR A 238 30.52 -20.95 -15.26
N LYS A 239 29.55 -21.50 -14.55
CA LYS A 239 28.15 -21.25 -14.85
C LYS A 239 27.33 -21.08 -13.56
N VAL A 240 26.31 -20.28 -13.68
CA VAL A 240 25.27 -20.16 -12.67
C VAL A 240 24.01 -20.74 -13.27
N GLU A 241 23.42 -21.68 -12.57
CA GLU A 241 22.16 -22.30 -12.98
C GLU A 241 21.11 -22.08 -11.89
N VAL A 242 19.88 -21.82 -12.30
CA VAL A 242 18.71 -21.85 -11.43
C VAL A 242 17.77 -22.91 -11.98
N ILE A 243 17.45 -23.89 -11.16
CA ILE A 243 16.85 -25.14 -11.58
C ILE A 243 15.62 -25.42 -10.74
N ILE A 244 14.55 -25.85 -11.39
CA ILE A 244 13.37 -26.37 -10.72
C ILE A 244 13.15 -27.82 -11.13
N ASN A 245 12.39 -28.52 -10.31
CA ASN A 245 11.94 -29.84 -10.62
C ASN A 245 10.44 -29.79 -10.90
N ARG A 246 10.08 -30.17 -12.09
CA ARG A 246 8.69 -30.15 -12.52
C ARG A 246 8.31 -31.55 -12.99
N ASN A 247 7.40 -32.18 -12.29
CA ASN A 247 6.97 -33.55 -12.60
C ASN A 247 8.13 -34.55 -12.63
N GLY A 248 9.08 -34.40 -11.71
CA GLY A 248 10.26 -35.27 -11.65
C GLY A 248 11.35 -34.95 -12.65
N GLN A 249 11.16 -33.94 -13.48
CA GLN A 249 12.13 -33.51 -14.50
C GLN A 249 12.80 -32.22 -14.08
N GLU A 250 14.13 -32.17 -14.27
CA GLU A 250 14.85 -30.92 -14.08
C GLU A 250 14.54 -29.97 -15.21
N GLU A 251 14.28 -28.75 -14.86
CA GLU A 251 14.12 -27.66 -15.81
C GLU A 251 15.04 -26.52 -15.40
N LYS A 252 15.93 -26.13 -16.30
CA LYS A 252 16.81 -25.00 -16.05
C LYS A 252 16.12 -23.72 -16.46
N LEU A 253 15.74 -22.94 -15.48
CA LEU A 253 15.16 -21.62 -15.71
C LEU A 253 16.22 -20.61 -16.15
N TYR A 254 17.45 -20.84 -15.74
CA TYR A 254 18.58 -19.98 -16.03
C TYR A 254 19.83 -20.82 -16.11
N ASN A 255 20.68 -20.51 -17.09
CA ASN A 255 21.97 -21.18 -17.27
C ASN A 255 22.91 -20.20 -17.98
N GLN A 256 23.71 -19.51 -17.19
CA GLN A 256 24.62 -18.48 -17.73
C GLN A 256 26.04 -18.84 -17.43
N THR A 257 26.82 -19.01 -18.50
CA THR A 257 28.25 -19.16 -18.41
C THR A 257 28.93 -17.82 -18.19
N PHE A 258 29.94 -17.78 -17.37
CA PHE A 258 30.73 -16.58 -17.14
C PHE A 258 32.20 -16.90 -16.96
N THR A 259 33.01 -15.91 -17.23
CA THR A 259 34.47 -15.99 -17.04
C THR A 259 34.88 -14.67 -16.37
N PRO A 260 35.46 -14.71 -15.16
CA PRO A 260 35.92 -13.50 -14.50
C PRO A 260 37.21 -12.97 -15.11
N GLU A 261 37.15 -12.60 -16.36
CA GLU A 261 38.26 -12.10 -17.18
C GLU A 261 37.84 -10.79 -17.83
N VAL A 262 38.73 -9.80 -17.84
CA VAL A 262 38.41 -8.44 -18.29
C VAL A 262 37.80 -8.39 -19.70
N SER A 263 38.17 -9.31 -20.57
CA SER A 263 37.65 -9.37 -21.94
C SER A 263 36.25 -9.99 -22.01
N LYS A 264 35.73 -10.51 -20.93
CA LYS A 264 34.49 -11.25 -20.90
C LYS A 264 33.37 -10.55 -20.11
N THR A 265 33.49 -9.24 -19.93
CA THR A 265 32.40 -8.47 -19.33
C THR A 265 31.18 -8.56 -20.23
N ASN A 266 30.04 -8.85 -19.63
CA ASN A 266 28.74 -8.93 -20.30
C ASN A 266 27.65 -8.38 -19.36
N THR A 267 26.39 -8.59 -19.68
CA THR A 267 25.28 -8.06 -18.87
C THR A 267 25.24 -8.63 -17.45
N GLU A 268 25.71 -9.86 -17.27
CA GLU A 268 25.70 -10.55 -15.99
C GLU A 268 27.01 -10.45 -15.24
N MET A 269 28.13 -10.33 -15.94
CA MET A 269 29.45 -10.31 -15.31
C MET A 269 30.17 -8.99 -15.57
N THR A 270 30.32 -8.20 -14.53
CA THR A 270 31.14 -7.00 -14.56
C THR A 270 32.54 -7.36 -14.07
N VAL A 271 33.53 -7.16 -14.88
CA VAL A 271 34.90 -7.54 -14.56
C VAL A 271 35.74 -6.30 -14.30
N VAL A 272 36.51 -6.35 -13.22
CA VAL A 272 37.46 -5.30 -12.86
C VAL A 272 38.84 -5.89 -12.87
N LYS A 273 39.69 -5.37 -13.72
CA LYS A 273 41.07 -5.78 -13.79
C LYS A 273 41.85 -5.20 -12.63
N ALA A 274 42.74 -6.00 -12.04
CA ALA A 274 43.70 -5.48 -11.10
C ALA A 274 44.62 -4.47 -11.79
N SER A 275 45.05 -3.45 -11.05
CA SER A 275 45.89 -2.41 -11.63
C SER A 275 47.24 -3.00 -12.07
N ASP A 276 47.85 -2.37 -13.06
CA ASP A 276 49.14 -2.60 -13.70
C ASP A 276 50.11 -3.60 -13.09
N GLY A 277 49.61 -4.68 -12.60
CA GLY A 277 50.40 -5.68 -11.93
C GLY A 277 51.11 -6.57 -12.93
N LYS A 278 52.17 -7.12 -12.47
CA LYS A 278 52.88 -8.15 -13.22
C LYS A 278 52.33 -9.50 -12.79
N ASN A 279 52.21 -10.40 -13.71
CA ASN A 279 51.90 -11.79 -13.40
C ASN A 279 53.15 -12.47 -12.86
N SER A 280 53.67 -11.95 -11.75
CA SER A 280 54.88 -12.45 -11.15
C SER A 280 54.55 -13.26 -9.92
N PRO A 281 55.02 -14.49 -9.86
CA PRO A 281 54.89 -15.29 -8.65
C PRO A 281 55.58 -14.62 -7.48
N GLN A 282 54.95 -14.69 -6.31
CA GLN A 282 55.51 -14.20 -5.07
C GLN A 282 55.69 -15.36 -4.09
N ASN A 283 56.80 -15.38 -3.41
CA ASN A 283 57.05 -16.38 -2.38
C ASN A 283 56.68 -15.83 -1.02
N PHE A 284 55.55 -16.25 -0.51
CA PHE A 284 55.04 -15.82 0.80
C PHE A 284 54.98 -16.92 1.83
N SER A 285 55.12 -18.16 1.44
CA SER A 285 55.06 -19.23 2.38
C SER A 285 56.08 -20.31 2.07
N THR A 286 57.08 -20.34 2.90
CA THR A 286 58.01 -21.45 2.99
C THR A 286 57.58 -22.23 4.24
N PRO A 287 57.55 -23.56 4.18
CA PRO A 287 57.24 -24.36 5.37
C PRO A 287 58.06 -23.91 6.58
N GLY A 288 57.39 -23.67 7.69
CA GLY A 288 58.04 -23.17 8.92
C GLY A 288 58.24 -21.67 9.00
N THR A 289 57.90 -20.92 7.97
CA THR A 289 57.97 -19.45 8.00
C THR A 289 56.69 -18.87 8.59
N PRO A 290 56.78 -17.89 9.50
CA PRO A 290 55.60 -17.22 10.00
C PRO A 290 54.81 -16.56 8.87
N LEU A 291 53.50 -16.47 9.06
CA LEU A 291 52.63 -15.77 8.11
C LEU A 291 53.03 -14.30 8.05
N PRO A 292 53.02 -13.68 6.87
CA PRO A 292 53.40 -12.28 6.74
C PRO A 292 52.35 -11.37 7.42
N THR A 293 52.84 -10.28 7.99
CA THR A 293 51.96 -9.21 8.46
C THR A 293 51.44 -8.45 7.25
N LYS A 294 50.41 -7.64 7.49
CA LYS A 294 49.88 -6.75 6.46
C LYS A 294 50.96 -5.85 5.86
N ALA A 295 51.78 -5.25 6.72
CA ALA A 295 52.86 -4.36 6.28
C ALA A 295 53.90 -5.09 5.46
N GLU A 296 54.29 -6.29 5.86
CA GLU A 296 55.22 -7.12 5.10
C GLU A 296 54.69 -7.50 3.71
N LEU A 297 53.40 -7.85 3.67
CA LEU A 297 52.76 -8.18 2.40
C LEU A 297 52.66 -6.97 1.50
N GLU A 298 52.23 -5.83 2.03
CA GLU A 298 52.15 -4.59 1.27
C GLU A 298 53.52 -4.17 0.70
N ALA A 299 54.56 -4.31 1.48
CA ALA A 299 55.90 -4.02 1.03
C ALA A 299 56.33 -4.94 -0.13
N LYS A 300 55.99 -6.23 -0.05
CA LYS A 300 56.32 -7.21 -1.10
C LYS A 300 55.55 -6.97 -2.39
N ILE A 301 54.30 -6.56 -2.31
CA ILE A 301 53.49 -6.33 -3.50
C ILE A 301 53.62 -4.94 -4.07
N ALA A 302 54.31 -4.03 -3.40
CA ALA A 302 54.43 -2.63 -3.83
C ALA A 302 54.95 -2.49 -5.28
N ASN A 303 55.88 -3.33 -5.65
CA ASN A 303 56.48 -3.34 -6.99
C ASN A 303 55.95 -4.46 -7.88
N ASN A 304 55.11 -5.34 -7.34
CA ASN A 304 54.54 -6.47 -8.06
C ASN A 304 53.03 -6.50 -7.77
N LYS A 305 52.34 -5.55 -8.33
CA LYS A 305 50.90 -5.43 -8.09
C LYS A 305 50.17 -6.65 -8.67
N PRO A 306 49.05 -7.02 -8.07
CA PRO A 306 48.22 -8.09 -8.59
C PRO A 306 47.80 -7.82 -10.02
N ASN A 307 47.86 -8.86 -10.86
CA ASN A 307 47.39 -8.76 -12.22
C ASN A 307 46.15 -9.62 -12.49
N GLY A 308 45.57 -10.15 -11.43
CA GLY A 308 44.34 -10.88 -11.53
C GLY A 308 43.17 -9.99 -11.86
N THR A 309 42.04 -10.58 -12.01
CA THR A 309 40.78 -9.88 -12.22
C THR A 309 39.78 -10.24 -11.12
N GLY A 310 38.94 -9.32 -10.81
CA GLY A 310 37.83 -9.54 -9.92
C GLY A 310 36.60 -8.89 -10.50
N GLY A 311 35.46 -9.19 -9.98
CA GLY A 311 34.25 -8.57 -10.44
C GLY A 311 33.00 -9.14 -9.79
N THR A 312 31.89 -8.67 -10.26
CA THR A 312 30.58 -9.05 -9.73
C THR A 312 29.82 -9.80 -10.80
N PHE A 313 29.39 -11.01 -10.44
CA PHE A 313 28.33 -11.69 -11.18
C PHE A 313 27.01 -11.24 -10.60
N LYS A 314 26.09 -10.83 -11.47
CA LYS A 314 24.71 -10.54 -11.07
C LYS A 314 23.78 -11.01 -12.18
N SER A 315 22.95 -11.99 -11.88
CA SER A 315 22.00 -12.49 -12.87
C SER A 315 21.00 -11.42 -13.26
N LYS A 316 20.38 -11.60 -14.42
CA LYS A 316 19.13 -10.93 -14.73
C LYS A 316 18.07 -11.40 -13.72
N GLU A 317 16.91 -10.78 -13.75
CA GLU A 317 15.76 -11.28 -13.02
C GLU A 317 15.29 -12.58 -13.65
N ILE A 318 15.29 -13.66 -12.88
CA ILE A 318 14.94 -15.00 -13.34
C ILE A 318 13.52 -15.31 -12.90
N GLU A 319 12.63 -15.52 -13.86
CA GLU A 319 11.23 -15.83 -13.57
C GLU A 319 11.10 -17.19 -12.89
N LEU A 320 10.61 -17.18 -11.67
CA LEU A 320 10.21 -18.38 -10.94
C LEU A 320 8.69 -18.53 -11.11
N PRO A 321 8.24 -19.53 -11.87
CA PRO A 321 6.83 -19.59 -12.23
C PRO A 321 5.92 -20.00 -11.07
N GLU A 322 4.64 -19.71 -11.23
CA GLU A 322 3.61 -20.19 -10.31
C GLU A 322 3.61 -21.71 -10.22
N GLY A 323 3.31 -22.24 -9.07
CA GLY A 323 3.22 -23.67 -8.83
C GLY A 323 4.53 -24.31 -8.35
N VAL A 324 5.62 -23.57 -8.39
CA VAL A 324 6.93 -24.05 -7.97
C VAL A 324 7.11 -23.83 -6.47
N THR A 325 7.48 -24.86 -5.75
CA THR A 325 7.67 -24.82 -4.30
C THR A 325 9.10 -24.57 -3.88
N GLU A 326 10.06 -24.87 -4.75
CA GLU A 326 11.47 -24.69 -4.44
C GLU A 326 12.29 -24.52 -5.72
N TYR A 327 13.46 -23.97 -5.58
CA TYR A 327 14.42 -23.81 -6.67
C TYR A 327 15.83 -24.08 -6.16
N THR A 328 16.69 -24.57 -7.04
CA THR A 328 18.08 -24.85 -6.72
C THR A 328 19.00 -23.92 -7.49
N VAL A 329 19.94 -23.32 -6.78
CA VAL A 329 21.00 -22.52 -7.39
C VAL A 329 22.26 -23.36 -7.41
N ARG A 330 22.89 -23.49 -8.57
CA ARG A 330 24.16 -24.19 -8.73
C ARG A 330 25.16 -23.24 -9.35
N ILE A 331 26.33 -23.18 -8.74
CA ILE A 331 27.48 -22.44 -9.25
C ILE A 331 28.61 -23.46 -9.43
N SER A 332 29.06 -23.67 -10.67
CA SER A 332 30.00 -24.74 -10.96
C SER A 332 30.85 -24.41 -12.18
N SER A 333 31.81 -25.28 -12.47
CA SER A 333 32.55 -25.22 -13.73
C SER A 333 31.60 -25.41 -14.90
N ALA A 334 31.82 -24.69 -15.99
CA ALA A 334 30.91 -24.71 -17.13
C ALA A 334 30.91 -26.04 -17.87
N ASP A 335 32.08 -26.65 -18.02
CA ASP A 335 32.27 -27.88 -18.74
C ASP A 335 33.57 -28.57 -18.29
N ASN A 336 33.92 -29.65 -18.96
CA ASN A 336 35.15 -30.40 -18.69
C ASN A 336 36.37 -29.88 -19.47
N LEU A 337 36.22 -28.83 -20.24
CA LEU A 337 37.27 -28.30 -21.09
C LEU A 337 37.89 -27.01 -20.55
N HIS A 338 37.14 -26.25 -19.76
CA HIS A 338 37.57 -24.97 -19.24
C HIS A 338 37.58 -25.01 -17.71
N LEU A 339 38.50 -25.76 -17.17
CA LEU A 339 38.52 -26.14 -15.76
C LEU A 339 39.22 -25.17 -14.84
N GLY A 340 39.70 -24.07 -15.33
CA GLY A 340 40.32 -23.08 -14.48
C GLY A 340 41.75 -22.83 -14.80
N MET A 341 42.43 -22.28 -13.88
CA MET A 341 43.76 -21.77 -14.07
C MET A 341 44.83 -22.80 -13.76
N GLY A 342 44.42 -23.92 -13.28
CA GLY A 342 45.34 -24.91 -12.90
C GLY A 342 45.72 -25.81 -14.05
N TYR A 343 46.80 -26.36 -13.98
CA TYR A 343 47.18 -27.09 -15.11
C TYR A 343 48.28 -28.12 -14.89
N GLN A 344 49.13 -27.88 -13.94
CA GLN A 344 50.29 -28.77 -13.77
C GLN A 344 50.21 -29.58 -12.50
N SER A 345 50.53 -30.83 -12.57
CA SER A 345 50.74 -31.64 -11.41
C SER A 345 52.17 -31.43 -10.89
N PRO A 346 52.36 -31.28 -9.62
CA PRO A 346 51.46 -31.48 -8.49
C PRO A 346 50.75 -30.22 -8.01
N TYR A 347 50.51 -29.28 -8.87
CA TYR A 347 49.90 -28.01 -8.49
C TYR A 347 48.41 -28.16 -8.18
N ARG A 348 47.94 -27.34 -7.25
CA ARG A 348 46.53 -27.28 -6.88
C ARG A 348 46.03 -25.87 -7.12
N HIS A 349 44.85 -25.79 -7.65
CA HIS A 349 44.25 -24.52 -7.98
C HIS A 349 42.88 -24.41 -7.31
N TYR A 350 42.80 -23.49 -6.40
CA TYR A 350 41.53 -23.10 -5.81
C TYR A 350 41.00 -21.93 -6.63
N ALA A 351 39.79 -22.06 -7.09
CA ALA A 351 39.19 -21.12 -8.01
C ALA A 351 37.81 -20.72 -7.55
N LEU A 352 37.35 -19.65 -8.15
CA LEU A 352 36.01 -19.09 -7.87
C LEU A 352 35.86 -18.70 -6.39
N PRO A 353 36.67 -17.74 -5.93
CA PRO A 353 36.57 -17.24 -4.55
C PRO A 353 35.30 -16.44 -4.36
N VAL A 354 34.64 -16.61 -3.22
CA VAL A 354 33.50 -15.79 -2.81
C VAL A 354 33.54 -15.50 -1.32
N THR A 355 33.03 -14.36 -0.93
CA THR A 355 32.82 -13.98 0.47
C THR A 355 31.34 -13.97 0.80
N GLY A 356 31.01 -14.15 2.06
CA GLY A 356 29.62 -14.33 2.46
C GLY A 356 28.73 -13.11 2.23
N LEU A 357 29.22 -11.92 2.60
CA LEU A 357 28.43 -10.70 2.49
C LEU A 357 28.07 -10.31 1.06
N ASP A 358 28.87 -10.75 0.11
CA ASP A 358 28.65 -10.44 -1.29
C ASP A 358 27.89 -11.54 -2.03
N PHE A 359 27.46 -12.57 -1.31
CA PHE A 359 26.82 -13.73 -1.90
C PHE A 359 25.32 -13.71 -1.58
N ASN A 360 24.52 -13.27 -2.55
CA ASN A 360 23.11 -13.07 -2.39
C ASN A 360 22.28 -13.94 -3.32
N VAL A 361 21.23 -14.53 -2.76
CA VAL A 361 20.17 -15.19 -3.51
C VAL A 361 18.88 -14.60 -3.01
N ASP A 362 18.24 -13.82 -3.85
CA ASP A 362 17.10 -13.00 -3.45
C ASP A 362 15.89 -13.30 -4.34
N GLN A 363 14.71 -13.19 -3.75
CA GLN A 363 13.45 -13.19 -4.48
C GLN A 363 12.75 -11.84 -4.30
N ASP A 364 12.11 -11.36 -5.34
CA ASP A 364 11.23 -10.20 -5.19
C ASP A 364 9.85 -10.63 -4.70
N THR A 365 9.03 -9.66 -4.36
CA THR A 365 7.67 -9.87 -3.87
C THR A 365 6.61 -9.16 -4.72
N GLY A 366 7.00 -8.74 -5.92
CA GLY A 366 6.13 -7.94 -6.78
C GLY A 366 4.80 -8.62 -7.12
N ALA A 367 4.83 -9.91 -7.43
CA ALA A 367 3.62 -10.64 -7.76
C ALA A 367 2.67 -10.76 -6.56
N ILE A 368 3.21 -10.92 -5.36
CA ILE A 368 2.43 -10.92 -4.12
C ILE A 368 1.81 -9.55 -3.90
N ALA A 369 2.61 -8.49 -4.03
CA ALA A 369 2.16 -7.12 -3.88
C ALA A 369 1.03 -6.77 -4.85
N LYS A 370 1.18 -7.18 -6.10
CA LYS A 370 0.15 -7.01 -7.12
C LYS A 370 -1.16 -7.70 -6.72
N ASN A 371 -1.07 -8.93 -6.24
CA ASN A 371 -2.25 -9.67 -5.79
C ASN A 371 -2.91 -8.98 -4.58
N LEU A 372 -2.13 -8.55 -3.60
CA LEU A 372 -2.67 -7.82 -2.45
C LEU A 372 -3.37 -6.53 -2.88
N LEU A 373 -2.75 -5.77 -3.76
CA LEU A 373 -3.35 -4.53 -4.26
C LEU A 373 -4.62 -4.81 -5.08
N SER A 374 -4.64 -5.90 -5.84
CA SER A 374 -5.84 -6.34 -6.57
C SER A 374 -6.99 -6.64 -5.62
N ARG A 375 -6.71 -7.35 -4.53
CA ARG A 375 -7.70 -7.64 -3.50
C ARG A 375 -8.18 -6.38 -2.78
N ILE A 376 -7.25 -5.45 -2.52
CA ILE A 376 -7.57 -4.13 -1.95
C ILE A 376 -8.47 -3.35 -2.91
N TYR A 377 -8.13 -3.36 -4.20
CA TYR A 377 -8.95 -2.72 -5.23
C TYR A 377 -10.38 -3.25 -5.21
N ASP A 378 -10.55 -4.58 -5.13
CA ASP A 378 -11.88 -5.19 -5.11
C ASP A 378 -12.70 -4.71 -3.90
N LYS A 379 -12.06 -4.58 -2.73
CA LYS A 379 -12.71 -4.04 -1.53
C LYS A 379 -13.12 -2.59 -1.71
N LEU A 380 -12.22 -1.77 -2.24
CA LEU A 380 -12.49 -0.35 -2.47
C LEU A 380 -13.55 -0.15 -3.56
N LYS A 381 -13.53 -0.95 -4.60
CA LYS A 381 -14.52 -0.88 -5.66
C LYS A 381 -15.91 -1.26 -5.16
N ALA A 382 -16.00 -2.24 -4.29
CA ALA A 382 -17.27 -2.67 -3.71
C ALA A 382 -17.94 -1.58 -2.88
N THR A 383 -17.16 -0.71 -2.25
CA THR A 383 -17.67 0.38 -1.39
C THR A 383 -17.59 1.75 -2.06
N GLU A 384 -17.18 1.81 -3.32
CA GLU A 384 -16.94 3.07 -4.03
C GLU A 384 -18.12 4.02 -3.98
N SER A 385 -19.31 3.50 -4.29
CA SER A 385 -20.52 4.33 -4.31
C SER A 385 -20.84 4.92 -2.94
N ALA A 386 -20.73 4.10 -1.89
CA ALA A 386 -20.99 4.56 -0.52
C ALA A 386 -19.92 5.53 -0.05
N ASP A 387 -18.65 5.27 -0.36
CA ASP A 387 -17.55 6.10 0.10
C ASP A 387 -17.53 7.48 -0.56
N THR A 388 -18.02 7.58 -1.79
CA THR A 388 -18.03 8.83 -2.56
C THR A 388 -19.33 9.59 -2.50
N ASP A 389 -20.40 8.96 -2.00
CA ASP A 389 -21.70 9.61 -1.87
C ASP A 389 -21.61 10.83 -0.95
N GLY A 390 -22.16 11.93 -1.41
CA GLY A 390 -22.16 13.17 -0.62
C GLY A 390 -20.81 13.84 -0.47
N LYS A 391 -19.83 13.47 -1.27
CA LYS A 391 -18.50 14.09 -1.27
C LYS A 391 -18.39 15.16 -2.37
N THR A 392 -17.42 16.06 -2.22
CA THR A 392 -17.20 17.10 -3.23
C THR A 392 -16.77 16.49 -4.56
N ASN A 393 -17.16 17.10 -5.67
CA ASN A 393 -16.80 16.63 -7.01
C ASN A 393 -15.30 16.58 -7.20
N GLU A 394 -14.56 17.56 -6.68
CA GLU A 394 -13.11 17.62 -6.79
C GLU A 394 -12.43 16.42 -6.10
N THR A 395 -12.76 16.19 -4.83
CA THR A 395 -12.13 15.09 -4.08
C THR A 395 -12.59 13.73 -4.56
N LYS A 396 -13.84 13.62 -4.99
CA LYS A 396 -14.37 12.41 -5.61
C LYS A 396 -13.64 12.07 -6.89
N ALA A 397 -13.45 13.06 -7.79
CA ALA A 397 -12.75 12.85 -9.05
C ALA A 397 -11.30 12.41 -8.82
N ALA A 398 -10.61 13.00 -7.84
CA ALA A 398 -9.25 12.63 -7.48
C ALA A 398 -9.17 11.19 -6.96
N TYR A 399 -10.12 10.79 -6.12
CA TYR A 399 -10.20 9.42 -5.60
C TYR A 399 -10.46 8.42 -6.73
N LEU A 400 -11.42 8.70 -7.60
CA LEU A 400 -11.77 7.82 -8.70
C LEU A 400 -10.63 7.69 -9.72
N ALA A 401 -9.90 8.77 -9.97
CA ALA A 401 -8.74 8.74 -10.85
C ALA A 401 -7.64 7.82 -10.30
N GLU A 402 -7.39 7.89 -9.00
CA GLU A 402 -6.41 7.03 -8.36
C GLU A 402 -6.88 5.57 -8.34
N LEU A 403 -8.16 5.35 -8.12
CA LEU A 403 -8.74 4.01 -8.16
C LEU A 403 -8.60 3.39 -9.57
N GLU A 404 -8.78 4.19 -10.62
CA GLU A 404 -8.56 3.76 -12.01
C GLU A 404 -7.09 3.45 -12.27
N ASN A 405 -6.17 4.23 -11.70
CA ASN A 405 -4.73 3.94 -11.79
C ASN A 405 -4.41 2.56 -11.18
N ILE A 406 -4.98 2.25 -10.03
CA ILE A 406 -4.80 0.95 -9.40
C ILE A 406 -5.37 -0.17 -10.28
N LYS A 407 -6.55 0.04 -10.84
CA LYS A 407 -7.15 -0.92 -11.77
C LYS A 407 -6.20 -1.25 -12.92
N THR A 408 -5.59 -0.23 -13.51
CA THR A 408 -4.62 -0.40 -14.58
C THR A 408 -3.41 -1.22 -14.11
N LEU A 409 -2.87 -0.92 -12.92
CA LEU A 409 -1.73 -1.64 -12.37
C LEU A 409 -2.03 -3.12 -12.12
N VAL A 410 -3.19 -3.43 -11.56
CA VAL A 410 -3.51 -4.82 -11.15
C VAL A 410 -4.07 -5.66 -12.28
N THR A 411 -4.57 -5.05 -13.35
CA THR A 411 -5.08 -5.78 -14.52
C THR A 411 -4.05 -5.93 -15.63
N SER A 412 -2.97 -5.17 -15.58
CA SER A 412 -1.85 -5.32 -16.51
C SER A 412 -1.21 -6.69 -16.34
N THR A 413 -0.70 -7.27 -17.41
CA THR A 413 0.06 -8.51 -17.35
C THR A 413 1.44 -8.30 -16.75
N ASP A 414 1.94 -7.06 -16.72
CA ASP A 414 3.23 -6.74 -16.15
C ASP A 414 3.20 -6.85 -14.62
N VAL A 415 4.25 -7.37 -14.07
CA VAL A 415 4.47 -7.37 -12.62
C VAL A 415 5.54 -6.35 -12.31
N LYS A 416 5.16 -5.32 -11.57
CA LYS A 416 6.05 -4.24 -11.15
C LYS A 416 6.80 -4.62 -9.87
N LYS A 417 7.65 -3.73 -9.40
CA LYS A 417 8.29 -3.87 -8.10
C LYS A 417 7.30 -3.60 -6.98
N THR A 418 7.50 -4.26 -5.86
CA THR A 418 6.61 -4.12 -4.69
C THR A 418 6.43 -2.67 -4.25
N VAL A 419 7.48 -1.87 -4.32
CA VAL A 419 7.43 -0.47 -3.93
C VAL A 419 6.41 0.32 -4.76
N GLU A 420 6.22 -0.01 -6.03
CA GLU A 420 5.24 0.67 -6.88
C GLU A 420 3.81 0.39 -6.43
N TYR A 421 3.54 -0.83 -6.01
CA TYR A 421 2.22 -1.20 -5.46
C TYR A 421 1.98 -0.58 -4.09
N LYS A 422 3.02 -0.48 -3.27
CA LYS A 422 2.92 0.22 -1.97
C LYS A 422 2.64 1.71 -2.16
N GLU A 423 3.30 2.33 -3.12
CA GLU A 423 3.05 3.74 -3.46
C GLU A 423 1.62 3.96 -3.93
N ALA A 424 1.10 3.06 -4.75
CA ALA A 424 -0.29 3.12 -5.20
C ALA A 424 -1.27 2.96 -4.04
N LEU A 425 -0.97 2.06 -3.10
CA LEU A 425 -1.78 1.92 -1.88
C LEU A 425 -1.77 3.21 -1.06
N GLU A 426 -0.60 3.79 -0.84
CA GLU A 426 -0.47 5.04 -0.10
C GLU A 426 -1.27 6.15 -0.78
N ALA A 427 -1.18 6.25 -2.11
CA ALA A 427 -1.89 7.25 -2.87
C ALA A 427 -3.41 7.09 -2.75
N ILE A 428 -3.93 5.86 -2.89
CA ILE A 428 -5.39 5.67 -2.80
C ILE A 428 -5.91 5.91 -1.39
N LEU A 429 -5.19 5.46 -0.37
CA LEU A 429 -5.60 5.71 1.02
C LEU A 429 -5.56 7.20 1.35
N SER A 430 -4.58 7.92 0.82
CA SER A 430 -4.49 9.37 0.96
C SER A 430 -5.68 10.06 0.28
N LYS A 431 -6.03 9.65 -0.93
CA LYS A 431 -7.18 10.22 -1.65
C LYS A 431 -8.50 9.87 -0.99
N GLN A 432 -8.62 8.67 -0.43
CA GLN A 432 -9.80 8.28 0.33
C GLN A 432 -9.97 9.15 1.58
N LEU A 433 -8.88 9.34 2.31
CA LEU A 433 -8.88 10.18 3.50
C LEU A 433 -9.17 11.66 3.16
N ALA A 434 -8.77 12.09 1.99
CA ALA A 434 -8.99 13.46 1.51
C ALA A 434 -10.40 13.72 0.98
N LEU A 435 -11.25 12.69 0.87
CA LEU A 435 -12.64 12.86 0.46
C LEU A 435 -13.35 13.80 1.43
N LYS A 436 -13.86 14.90 0.91
CA LYS A 436 -14.52 15.93 1.70
C LYS A 436 -16.02 15.85 1.54
N VAL A 437 -16.73 15.95 2.63
CA VAL A 437 -18.19 16.05 2.61
C VAL A 437 -18.58 17.32 1.86
N ASP A 438 -19.46 17.16 0.89
CA ASP A 438 -19.97 18.29 0.12
C ASP A 438 -21.05 19.03 0.91
N LYS A 439 -20.74 20.24 1.30
CA LYS A 439 -21.64 21.11 2.07
C LYS A 439 -22.27 22.19 1.19
N THR A 440 -22.05 22.17 -0.11
CA THR A 440 -22.49 23.23 -1.02
C THR A 440 -23.99 23.40 -1.02
N VAL A 441 -24.75 22.31 -1.14
CA VAL A 441 -26.21 22.35 -1.14
C VAL A 441 -26.73 22.86 0.20
N LEU A 442 -26.11 22.42 1.30
CA LEU A 442 -26.48 22.89 2.64
C LEU A 442 -26.20 24.39 2.81
N LYS A 443 -25.03 24.84 2.36
CA LYS A 443 -24.70 26.27 2.40
C LYS A 443 -25.71 27.11 1.63
N ASN A 444 -26.06 26.67 0.42
CA ASN A 444 -26.99 27.37 -0.43
C ASN A 444 -28.41 27.37 0.19
N ALA A 445 -28.84 26.24 0.74
CA ALA A 445 -30.12 26.13 1.38
C ALA A 445 -30.20 27.01 2.65
N LYS A 446 -29.12 27.02 3.44
CA LYS A 446 -29.01 27.88 4.61
C LYS A 446 -29.11 29.35 4.21
N GLU A 447 -28.42 29.78 3.18
CA GLU A 447 -28.46 31.15 2.69
C GLU A 447 -29.85 31.52 2.20
N ALA A 448 -30.51 30.64 1.46
CA ALA A 448 -31.87 30.86 0.99
C ALA A 448 -32.85 31.02 2.16
N LEU A 449 -32.69 30.17 3.18
CA LEU A 449 -33.52 30.27 4.37
C LEU A 449 -33.23 31.56 5.16
N ASN A 450 -31.95 31.92 5.26
CA ASN A 450 -31.55 33.16 5.92
C ASN A 450 -32.14 34.41 5.20
N THR A 451 -32.10 34.39 3.88
CA THR A 451 -32.72 35.46 3.09
C THR A 451 -34.21 35.57 3.38
N LEU A 452 -34.89 34.44 3.42
CA LEU A 452 -36.32 34.40 3.72
C LEU A 452 -36.59 34.87 5.18
N ALA A 453 -35.79 34.44 6.14
CA ALA A 453 -35.93 34.78 7.55
C ALA A 453 -35.55 36.22 7.86
N THR A 454 -34.75 36.86 7.01
CA THR A 454 -34.31 38.25 7.22
C THR A 454 -35.05 39.27 6.33
N GLU A 455 -36.09 38.84 5.64
CA GLU A 455 -36.94 39.75 4.91
C GLU A 455 -37.59 40.78 5.86
N ALA A 456 -38.06 41.88 5.30
CA ALA A 456 -38.80 42.86 6.06
C ALA A 456 -39.99 42.18 6.77
N ASP A 457 -40.24 42.59 8.00
CA ASP A 457 -41.28 41.98 8.84
C ASP A 457 -42.63 42.01 8.15
N PRO A 458 -43.22 40.89 7.75
CA PRO A 458 -44.50 40.85 7.07
C PRO A 458 -45.69 40.82 8.05
N THR A 459 -45.42 40.82 9.35
CA THR A 459 -46.47 40.66 10.37
C THR A 459 -47.16 41.95 10.72
N THR A 460 -46.63 43.08 10.29
CA THR A 460 -47.25 44.37 10.54
C THR A 460 -48.65 44.40 9.92
N GLY A 461 -49.65 44.74 10.71
CA GLY A 461 -51.04 44.77 10.26
C GLY A 461 -51.69 43.39 10.10
N LYS A 462 -51.09 42.34 10.64
CA LYS A 462 -51.66 40.99 10.59
C LYS A 462 -52.31 40.62 11.93
N THR A 463 -53.11 39.55 11.89
CA THR A 463 -53.73 39.05 13.13
C THR A 463 -52.66 38.49 14.06
N ALA A 464 -52.92 38.60 15.37
CA ALA A 464 -51.94 38.10 16.37
C ALA A 464 -51.65 36.61 16.20
N ASP A 465 -52.65 35.78 15.90
CA ASP A 465 -52.48 34.35 15.73
C ASP A 465 -51.62 34.02 14.50
N SER A 466 -51.92 34.66 13.36
CA SER A 466 -51.14 34.43 12.15
C SER A 466 -49.72 34.98 12.28
N ALA A 467 -49.55 36.13 12.93
CA ALA A 467 -48.24 36.70 13.21
C ALA A 467 -47.43 35.81 14.15
N LYS A 468 -48.07 35.22 15.17
CA LYS A 468 -47.38 34.28 16.07
C LYS A 468 -46.92 33.04 15.33
N THR A 469 -47.76 32.47 14.49
CA THR A 469 -47.40 31.31 13.68
C THR A 469 -46.19 31.61 12.79
N TYR A 470 -46.18 32.80 12.15
CA TYR A 470 -45.03 33.23 11.35
C TYR A 470 -43.77 33.43 12.20
N ASN A 471 -43.89 34.11 13.33
CA ASN A 471 -42.76 34.37 14.21
C ASN A 471 -42.19 33.08 14.81
N ASP A 472 -43.04 32.11 15.15
CA ASP A 472 -42.60 30.80 15.63
C ASP A 472 -41.86 30.04 14.52
N ALA A 473 -42.38 30.11 13.31
CA ALA A 473 -41.70 29.50 12.14
C ALA A 473 -40.38 30.20 11.84
N LYS A 474 -40.30 31.51 11.98
CA LYS A 474 -39.07 32.28 11.82
C LYS A 474 -38.05 31.92 12.88
N THR A 475 -38.44 31.77 14.13
CA THR A 475 -37.57 31.34 15.22
C THR A 475 -37.03 29.93 14.93
N ALA A 476 -37.88 29.01 14.51
CA ALA A 476 -37.48 27.66 14.15
C ALA A 476 -36.51 27.66 12.94
N ALA A 477 -36.76 28.56 11.97
CA ALA A 477 -35.86 28.75 10.84
C ALA A 477 -34.49 29.26 11.29
N GLN A 478 -34.43 30.21 12.20
CA GLN A 478 -33.20 30.74 12.76
C GLN A 478 -32.40 29.66 13.50
N GLU A 479 -33.08 28.81 14.25
CA GLU A 479 -32.47 27.65 14.91
C GLU A 479 -31.91 26.68 13.90
N ALA A 480 -32.64 26.41 12.82
CA ALA A 480 -32.16 25.53 11.75
C ALA A 480 -30.96 26.13 11.03
N ILE A 481 -30.93 27.43 10.81
CA ILE A 481 -29.80 28.15 10.22
C ILE A 481 -28.57 28.00 11.11
N GLN A 482 -28.73 28.20 12.41
CA GLN A 482 -27.62 28.06 13.36
C GLN A 482 -27.12 26.64 13.43
N ALA A 483 -28.00 25.65 13.45
CA ALA A 483 -27.64 24.25 13.44
C ALA A 483 -26.89 23.88 12.13
N ALA A 484 -27.36 24.39 10.99
CA ALA A 484 -26.72 24.20 9.72
C ALA A 484 -25.30 24.81 9.70
N GLN A 485 -25.15 26.01 10.25
CA GLN A 485 -23.85 26.67 10.34
C GLN A 485 -22.87 25.86 11.19
N THR A 486 -23.35 25.30 12.29
CA THR A 486 -22.54 24.42 13.14
C THR A 486 -22.03 23.21 12.36
N VAL A 487 -22.87 22.57 11.54
CA VAL A 487 -22.47 21.45 10.69
C VAL A 487 -21.50 21.91 9.61
N ILE A 488 -21.74 23.06 9.00
CA ILE A 488 -20.87 23.62 7.96
C ILE A 488 -19.46 23.88 8.54
N ASP A 489 -19.40 24.44 9.74
CA ASP A 489 -18.13 24.78 10.38
C ASP A 489 -17.41 23.57 10.98
N ASN A 490 -18.12 22.46 11.17
CA ASN A 490 -17.54 21.26 11.70
C ASN A 490 -16.77 20.50 10.60
N THR A 491 -15.43 20.50 10.69
CA THR A 491 -14.60 19.80 9.73
C THR A 491 -14.80 18.28 9.75
N ASP A 492 -15.33 17.75 10.85
CA ASP A 492 -15.59 16.32 11.02
C ASP A 492 -17.06 15.94 10.74
N ALA A 493 -17.85 16.86 10.20
CA ALA A 493 -19.23 16.58 9.89
C ALA A 493 -19.35 15.43 8.89
N THR A 494 -20.25 14.50 9.19
CA THR A 494 -20.51 13.36 8.31
C THR A 494 -21.52 13.72 7.21
N VAL A 495 -21.57 12.91 6.16
CA VAL A 495 -22.57 13.03 5.10
C VAL A 495 -23.97 12.96 5.71
N ALA A 496 -24.21 12.05 6.66
CA ALA A 496 -25.49 11.91 7.33
C ALA A 496 -25.88 13.19 8.09
N GLN A 497 -24.94 13.80 8.79
CA GLN A 497 -25.18 15.06 9.51
C GLN A 497 -25.53 16.20 8.56
N VAL A 498 -24.85 16.27 7.41
CA VAL A 498 -25.15 17.28 6.38
C VAL A 498 -26.53 17.05 5.79
N LYS A 499 -26.89 15.81 5.49
CA LYS A 499 -28.25 15.49 4.98
C LYS A 499 -29.34 15.83 5.98
N GLU A 500 -29.14 15.53 7.26
CA GLU A 500 -30.09 15.84 8.29
C GLU A 500 -30.26 17.35 8.44
N ALA A 501 -29.18 18.10 8.47
CA ALA A 501 -29.22 19.55 8.54
C ALA A 501 -29.96 20.16 7.33
N LEU A 502 -29.68 19.61 6.13
CA LEU A 502 -30.36 20.05 4.91
C LEU A 502 -31.86 19.78 4.97
N ASN A 503 -32.25 18.60 5.43
CA ASN A 503 -33.66 18.27 5.58
C ASN A 503 -34.36 19.23 6.54
N LYS A 504 -33.71 19.57 7.65
CA LYS A 504 -34.28 20.54 8.61
C LYS A 504 -34.38 21.94 8.04
N VAL A 505 -33.35 22.37 7.31
CA VAL A 505 -33.40 23.69 6.65
C VAL A 505 -34.55 23.74 5.65
N ASN A 506 -34.70 22.71 4.83
CA ASN A 506 -35.79 22.65 3.84
C ASN A 506 -37.16 22.57 4.50
N GLU A 507 -37.29 21.80 5.59
CA GLU A 507 -38.53 21.71 6.36
C GLU A 507 -38.92 23.06 6.96
N LYS A 508 -37.96 23.74 7.58
CA LYS A 508 -38.22 25.03 8.20
C LYS A 508 -38.45 26.13 7.17
N LYS A 509 -37.85 26.03 6.01
CA LYS A 509 -38.11 26.91 4.88
C LYS A 509 -39.56 26.76 4.40
N ALA A 510 -39.99 25.52 4.19
CA ALA A 510 -41.38 25.25 3.80
C ALA A 510 -42.36 25.75 4.84
N ALA A 511 -42.07 25.53 6.12
CA ALA A 511 -42.91 26.01 7.22
C ALA A 511 -43.00 27.55 7.27
N LEU A 512 -41.85 28.21 7.06
CA LEU A 512 -41.83 29.69 7.07
C LEU A 512 -42.56 30.26 5.86
N GLU A 513 -42.37 29.68 4.66
CA GLU A 513 -43.11 30.07 3.47
C GLU A 513 -44.61 29.88 3.67
N ALA A 514 -45.03 28.76 4.23
CA ALA A 514 -46.43 28.47 4.51
C ALA A 514 -47.02 29.46 5.52
N ALA A 515 -46.27 29.74 6.61
CA ALA A 515 -46.69 30.69 7.63
C ALA A 515 -46.79 32.09 7.06
N LYS A 516 -45.90 32.48 6.14
CA LYS A 516 -45.95 33.76 5.47
C LYS A 516 -47.20 33.89 4.60
N GLN A 517 -47.50 32.85 3.83
CA GLN A 517 -48.70 32.82 2.97
C GLN A 517 -50.00 32.78 3.79
N ALA A 518 -49.93 32.23 4.98
CA ALA A 518 -51.07 32.12 5.88
C ALA A 518 -51.31 33.36 6.72
N LEU A 519 -50.55 34.43 6.55
CA LEU A 519 -50.74 35.66 7.26
C LEU A 519 -52.11 36.28 6.92
N VAL A 520 -52.82 36.65 7.91
CA VAL A 520 -54.19 37.21 7.78
C VAL A 520 -54.18 38.67 8.16
N GLU A 521 -54.76 39.51 7.32
CA GLU A 521 -54.87 40.92 7.60
C GLU A 521 -55.67 41.15 8.88
N ALA A 522 -55.13 41.94 9.77
CA ALA A 522 -55.85 42.35 10.96
C ALA A 522 -56.87 43.39 10.56
N VAL A 523 -58.03 43.27 11.16
CA VAL A 523 -59.04 44.28 10.97
C VAL A 523 -58.61 45.51 11.78
N THR A 524 -58.26 46.54 11.06
CA THR A 524 -57.96 47.81 11.71
C THR A 524 -59.24 48.35 12.34
N PRO A 525 -59.17 48.78 13.57
CA PRO A 525 -60.39 49.37 14.24
C PRO A 525 -60.83 50.71 13.67
N VAL A 526 -60.25 51.16 12.58
CA VAL A 526 -60.51 52.50 12.02
C VAL A 526 -61.98 52.71 11.66
N GLY A 527 -62.67 51.67 11.22
CA GLY A 527 -64.09 51.76 10.92
C GLY A 527 -65.01 51.72 12.11
N LYS A 528 -64.55 51.19 13.26
CA LYS A 528 -65.39 51.03 14.44
C LYS A 528 -65.74 52.35 15.08
N GLU A 529 -64.82 53.30 15.16
CA GLU A 529 -65.05 54.61 15.72
C GLU A 529 -66.15 55.36 14.96
N LYS A 530 -66.05 55.39 13.63
CA LYS A 530 -67.05 56.00 12.77
C LYS A 530 -68.42 55.32 12.89
N ALA A 531 -68.41 53.99 12.97
CA ALA A 531 -69.64 53.22 13.14
C ALA A 531 -70.29 53.51 14.46
N LEU A 532 -69.51 53.62 15.55
CA LEU A 532 -70.01 53.99 16.87
C LEU A 532 -70.58 55.39 16.86
N GLU A 533 -69.93 56.33 16.20
CA GLU A 533 -70.47 57.69 16.01
C GLU A 533 -71.81 57.67 15.27
N ALA A 534 -71.93 56.88 14.21
CA ALA A 534 -73.17 56.76 13.46
C ALA A 534 -74.34 56.25 14.33
N ILE A 535 -74.02 55.26 15.18
CA ILE A 535 -75.03 54.76 16.15
C ILE A 535 -75.42 55.84 17.14
N GLN A 536 -74.46 56.60 17.67
CA GLN A 536 -74.72 57.68 18.57
C GLN A 536 -75.58 58.73 17.90
N THR A 537 -75.24 59.15 16.69
CA THR A 537 -76.02 60.15 15.93
C THR A 537 -77.40 59.67 15.64
N ALA A 538 -77.60 58.44 15.23
CA ALA A 538 -78.94 57.87 15.01
C ALA A 538 -79.75 57.80 16.27
N SER A 539 -79.11 57.42 17.39
CA SER A 539 -79.74 57.36 18.69
C SER A 539 -80.23 58.74 19.15
N GLU A 540 -79.38 59.76 19.06
CA GLU A 540 -79.69 61.11 19.42
C GLU A 540 -80.80 61.67 18.56
N ALA A 541 -80.76 61.46 17.27
CA ALA A 541 -81.80 61.90 16.36
C ALA A 541 -83.14 61.24 16.68
N LYS A 542 -83.10 59.93 16.95
CA LYS A 542 -84.34 59.22 17.31
C LYS A 542 -84.88 59.64 18.64
N ILE A 543 -84.05 59.82 19.62
CA ILE A 543 -84.45 60.34 20.93
C ILE A 543 -85.11 61.75 20.77
N ALA A 544 -84.47 62.62 20.02
CA ALA A 544 -85.01 63.94 19.74
C ALA A 544 -86.35 63.87 19.05
N SER A 545 -86.50 62.97 18.08
CA SER A 545 -87.77 62.74 17.39
C SER A 545 -88.86 62.26 18.37
N ILE A 546 -88.53 61.36 19.27
CA ILE A 546 -89.44 60.85 20.28
C ILE A 546 -89.83 61.97 21.22
N ASP A 547 -88.88 62.76 21.71
CA ASP A 547 -89.13 63.86 22.61
C ASP A 547 -90.02 64.92 22.01
N LYS A 548 -89.96 65.12 20.71
CA LYS A 548 -90.80 66.09 19.99
C LYS A 548 -92.18 65.59 19.61
N ASN A 549 -92.42 64.30 19.79
CA ASN A 549 -93.68 63.71 19.40
C ASN A 549 -94.77 64.09 20.41
N ALA A 550 -95.62 65.02 20.03
CA ALA A 550 -96.67 65.54 20.90
C ALA A 550 -97.76 64.52 21.18
N LYS A 551 -97.82 63.39 20.49
CA LYS A 551 -98.82 62.33 20.66
C LYS A 551 -98.44 61.29 21.69
N LEU A 552 -97.25 61.42 22.31
CA LEU A 552 -96.75 60.47 23.28
C LEU A 552 -96.80 61.07 24.68
N SER A 553 -97.24 60.31 25.67
CA SER A 553 -97.07 60.62 27.06
C SER A 553 -95.63 60.56 27.50
N ASP A 554 -95.29 61.10 28.66
CA ASP A 554 -93.94 61.06 29.20
C ASP A 554 -93.50 59.62 29.45
N ASP A 555 -94.44 58.77 29.94
CA ASP A 555 -94.10 57.33 30.15
C ASP A 555 -93.90 56.62 28.84
N GLU A 556 -94.69 56.94 27.79
CA GLU A 556 -94.57 56.37 26.48
C GLU A 556 -93.26 56.81 25.80
N LYS A 557 -92.90 58.06 26.02
CA LYS A 557 -91.60 58.56 25.55
C LYS A 557 -90.44 57.84 26.25
N ALA A 558 -90.57 57.65 27.55
CA ALA A 558 -89.54 56.92 28.31
C ALA A 558 -89.42 55.49 27.83
N ALA A 559 -90.51 54.81 27.57
CA ALA A 559 -90.48 53.42 27.04
C ALA A 559 -89.84 53.34 25.64
N ALA A 560 -90.18 54.31 24.78
CA ALA A 560 -89.58 54.37 23.44
C ALA A 560 -88.12 54.68 23.49
N LYS A 561 -87.70 55.59 24.35
CA LYS A 561 -86.26 55.87 24.53
C LYS A 561 -85.50 54.65 25.08
N ALA A 562 -86.16 53.90 25.96
CA ALA A 562 -85.59 52.68 26.48
C ALA A 562 -85.34 51.64 25.34
N GLU A 563 -86.26 51.55 24.39
CA GLU A 563 -86.08 50.68 23.22
C GLU A 563 -84.96 51.20 22.29
N VAL A 564 -84.85 52.51 22.14
CA VAL A 564 -83.72 53.09 21.41
C VAL A 564 -82.40 52.76 22.08
N ALA A 565 -82.32 52.89 23.39
CA ALA A 565 -81.12 52.56 24.14
C ALA A 565 -80.76 51.08 24.00
N LYS A 566 -81.74 50.19 24.03
CA LYS A 566 -81.53 48.76 23.85
C LYS A 566 -81.02 48.47 22.48
N ALA A 567 -81.56 49.04 21.43
CA ALA A 567 -81.11 48.89 20.07
C ALA A 567 -79.70 49.44 19.90
N ALA A 568 -79.40 50.59 20.54
CA ALA A 568 -78.07 51.17 20.48
C ALA A 568 -77.01 50.30 21.15
N ILE A 569 -77.33 49.72 22.30
CA ILE A 569 -76.44 48.83 23.02
C ILE A 569 -76.15 47.60 22.16
N ALA A 570 -77.14 46.99 21.56
CA ALA A 570 -76.99 45.84 20.68
C ALA A 570 -76.10 46.20 19.48
N ALA A 571 -76.31 47.40 18.90
CA ALA A 571 -75.48 47.86 17.77
C ALA A 571 -74.03 48.09 18.19
N VAL A 572 -73.79 48.72 19.33
CA VAL A 572 -72.44 48.94 19.86
C VAL A 572 -71.71 47.60 20.08
N ASN A 573 -72.40 46.64 20.69
CA ASN A 573 -71.81 45.33 20.93
C ASN A 573 -71.45 44.61 19.61
N ALA A 574 -72.37 44.69 18.62
CA ALA A 574 -72.11 44.07 17.31
C ALA A 574 -70.93 44.72 16.61
N ILE A 575 -70.77 46.04 16.67
CA ILE A 575 -69.64 46.76 16.10
C ILE A 575 -68.35 46.35 16.82
N ASN A 576 -68.36 46.31 18.15
CA ASN A 576 -67.18 45.94 18.92
C ASN A 576 -66.76 44.49 18.69
N GLU A 577 -67.68 43.59 18.41
CA GLU A 577 -67.42 42.20 18.14
C GLU A 577 -67.03 41.91 16.67
N ALA A 578 -67.26 42.85 15.77
CA ALA A 578 -66.94 42.66 14.35
C ALA A 578 -65.44 42.48 14.15
N LYS A 579 -65.07 41.51 13.28
CA LYS A 579 -63.71 41.14 13.06
C LYS A 579 -63.12 41.66 11.74
N ASP A 580 -63.96 42.24 10.89
CA ASP A 580 -63.55 42.83 9.63
C ASP A 580 -64.34 44.06 9.29
N GLN A 581 -63.90 44.83 8.31
CA GLN A 581 -64.60 46.08 7.96
C GLN A 581 -65.99 45.80 7.43
N ASP A 582 -66.20 44.73 6.69
CA ASP A 582 -67.53 44.35 6.21
C ASP A 582 -68.48 44.05 7.39
N GLY A 583 -67.95 43.35 8.38
CA GLY A 583 -68.68 43.07 9.61
C GLY A 583 -69.05 44.37 10.39
N VAL A 584 -68.14 45.33 10.45
CA VAL A 584 -68.35 46.63 11.06
C VAL A 584 -69.44 47.39 10.31
N ASP A 585 -69.34 47.43 8.98
CA ASP A 585 -70.29 48.09 8.12
C ASP A 585 -71.70 47.49 8.24
N ALA A 586 -71.74 46.15 8.23
CA ALA A 586 -73.02 45.44 8.41
C ALA A 586 -73.70 45.75 9.78
N ALA A 587 -72.86 45.71 10.85
CA ALA A 587 -73.32 46.01 12.18
C ALA A 587 -73.86 47.47 12.32
N GLN A 588 -73.17 48.41 11.72
CA GLN A 588 -73.57 49.78 11.63
C GLN A 588 -74.93 49.94 10.93
N THR A 589 -75.06 49.37 9.75
CA THR A 589 -76.28 49.44 8.95
C THR A 589 -77.44 48.81 9.69
N THR A 590 -77.26 47.61 10.23
CA THR A 590 -78.28 46.90 11.00
C THR A 590 -78.69 47.72 12.25
N GLY A 591 -77.69 48.25 12.96
CA GLY A 591 -77.91 49.04 14.16
C GLY A 591 -78.68 50.33 13.93
N VAL A 592 -78.29 51.08 12.87
CA VAL A 592 -79.00 52.31 12.51
C VAL A 592 -80.47 52.03 12.16
N LYS A 593 -80.69 50.99 11.35
CA LYS A 593 -82.02 50.55 10.98
C LYS A 593 -82.89 50.18 12.21
N ALA A 594 -82.29 49.42 13.12
CA ALA A 594 -82.95 49.00 14.32
C ALA A 594 -83.34 50.19 15.19
N ILE A 595 -82.48 51.17 15.30
CA ILE A 595 -82.79 52.43 16.05
C ILE A 595 -83.91 53.22 15.37
N GLU A 596 -83.80 53.38 14.06
CA GLU A 596 -84.79 54.06 13.27
C GLU A 596 -86.15 53.37 13.26
N ALA A 597 -86.13 52.05 13.36
CA ALA A 597 -87.33 51.23 13.35
C ALA A 597 -88.13 51.25 14.71
N VAL A 598 -87.53 51.79 15.72
CA VAL A 598 -88.23 51.87 17.00
C VAL A 598 -89.50 52.65 16.78
N THR A 599 -90.60 51.99 17.07
CA THR A 599 -91.94 52.61 16.90
C THR A 599 -92.55 52.87 18.29
N PRO A 600 -92.70 54.12 18.64
CA PRO A 600 -93.35 54.44 19.90
C PRO A 600 -94.80 54.01 19.87
N VAL A 601 -95.28 53.55 21.01
CA VAL A 601 -96.66 53.19 21.17
C VAL A 601 -97.33 54.32 21.90
N GLY A 602 -98.18 55.05 21.16
CA GLY A 602 -98.85 56.21 21.69
C GLY A 602 -100.38 56.01 21.85
N LYS A 603 -100.78 55.39 22.88
CA LYS A 603 -102.22 55.13 23.12
C LYS A 603 -102.92 56.24 23.82
N GLU A 604 -102.26 56.80 24.77
CA GLU A 604 -102.89 57.76 25.64
C GLU A 604 -103.28 59.03 24.91
N LYS A 605 -102.40 59.56 24.12
CA LYS A 605 -102.72 60.76 23.34
C LYS A 605 -103.69 60.50 22.20
N ALA A 606 -103.64 59.28 21.65
CA ALA A 606 -104.62 58.89 20.66
C ALA A 606 -106.01 58.79 21.25
N LEU A 607 -106.09 58.27 22.42
CA LEU A 607 -107.40 58.28 23.17
C LEU A 607 -107.87 59.70 23.48
N GLU A 608 -106.94 60.54 23.87
CA GLU A 608 -107.23 61.95 24.06
C GLU A 608 -107.82 62.61 22.82
N ALA A 609 -107.16 62.35 21.67
CA ALA A 609 -107.61 62.89 20.40
C ALA A 609 -109.01 62.43 20.04
N ILE A 610 -109.30 61.17 20.26
CA ILE A 610 -110.63 60.61 20.03
C ILE A 610 -111.61 61.20 20.95
N GLN A 611 -111.30 61.35 22.21
CA GLN A 611 -112.17 61.95 23.20
C GLN A 611 -112.43 63.38 22.84
N THR A 612 -111.46 64.16 22.48
CA THR A 612 -111.62 65.55 22.06
C THR A 612 -112.49 65.67 20.81
N ALA A 613 -112.32 64.72 19.86
CA ALA A 613 -113.16 64.74 18.66
C ALA A 613 -114.60 64.37 18.87
N SER A 614 -114.90 63.61 19.95
CA SER A 614 -116.29 63.21 20.28
C SER A 614 -117.04 64.27 21.10
N GLU A 615 -116.28 65.22 21.63
CA GLU A 615 -116.93 66.41 22.32
C GLU A 615 -117.17 67.46 21.26
#